data_b7662318ecd0cacc3db1495232b673a2
#
_entry.id   b7662318ecd0cacc3db1495232b673a2
#
_cell.length_a   1.000
_cell.length_b   1.000
_cell.length_c   1.000
_cell.angle_alpha   90.00
_cell.angle_beta   90.00
_cell.angle_gamma   90.00
#
_symmetry.space_group_name_H-M   'P 1'
#
loop_
_entity.id
_entity.type
_entity.pdbx_description
1 polymer ?
#
loop_
_entity_poly.entity_id
_entity_poly.type
_entity_poly.pdbx_seq_one_letter_code
_entity_poly.pdbx_strand_id
1 'polypeptide(L)'
;MLLVHLAGAEQAAAADNWLAGFRDVPASIAQEVNYAARQGWITGVTATAFRPDSALTANAWSAFLLRMLGYSDKAGDFTIADAAGFAQRIGLFPIAYTGTLTQGDLFEMAADALSFSYRDGSATVIGRLVSQGTVSRAAANALGLLTPALTARQVADRCAAAVFRLDTYETEAYRDEGLVTGEASGFFITEDGLAITNYHSIADAVSATATLSTGDVYEVERVIYYDPDIDIAVIRVSHAALKGHDTSAFATLDIADSGTGDLRAGDTVYAIGNPLGLGLAVSSGIVSATQRDVERYALPCVMSTADISEGSSGGALLNVYGQAVAVTSGAYVYGNSMYLAVPIDPILTADLTGEGLTLPEVLEAETVG
;
A
#
# COMPACT_ATOMS: atom_id res chain seq x y z
N MET A 1 19.62 -18.13 15.12
CA MET A 1 18.95 -17.15 16.00
C MET A 1 18.74 -15.80 15.32
N LEU A 2 19.77 -14.97 15.04
CA LEU A 2 19.59 -13.64 14.46
C LEU A 2 18.70 -13.60 13.18
N LEU A 3 18.86 -14.57 12.29
CA LEU A 3 18.03 -14.66 11.07
C LEU A 3 16.54 -14.86 11.37
N VAL A 4 16.22 -15.70 12.36
CA VAL A 4 14.83 -15.97 12.80
C VAL A 4 14.22 -14.73 13.44
N HIS A 5 15.01 -13.96 14.22
CA HIS A 5 14.58 -12.68 14.78
C HIS A 5 14.32 -11.62 13.69
N LEU A 6 15.19 -11.52 12.68
CA LEU A 6 14.97 -10.62 11.54
C LEU A 6 13.70 -10.96 10.74
N ALA A 7 13.30 -12.23 10.76
CA ALA A 7 12.07 -12.67 10.11
C ALA A 7 10.82 -12.51 10.99
N GLY A 8 10.96 -12.14 12.29
CA GLY A 8 9.86 -12.12 13.27
C GLY A 8 9.25 -13.48 13.54
N ALA A 9 10.05 -14.53 13.43
CA ALA A 9 9.55 -15.90 13.37
C ALA A 9 9.85 -16.72 14.66
N GLU A 10 10.17 -16.06 15.79
CA GLU A 10 10.55 -16.72 17.04
C GLU A 10 9.45 -17.64 17.57
N GLN A 11 8.21 -17.16 17.58
CA GLN A 11 7.08 -17.97 18.07
C GLN A 11 6.79 -19.15 17.13
N ALA A 12 6.89 -18.91 15.81
CA ALA A 12 6.71 -19.97 14.82
C ALA A 12 7.82 -21.01 14.91
N ALA A 13 9.07 -20.60 15.11
CA ALA A 13 10.19 -21.50 15.31
C ALA A 13 10.06 -22.31 16.60
N ALA A 14 9.62 -21.69 17.70
CA ALA A 14 9.40 -22.37 18.99
C ALA A 14 8.27 -23.41 18.95
N ALA A 15 7.28 -23.20 18.08
CA ALA A 15 6.16 -24.13 17.88
C ALA A 15 6.45 -25.23 16.84
N ASP A 16 7.54 -25.12 16.07
CA ASP A 16 7.86 -26.04 14.97
C ASP A 16 8.60 -27.28 15.51
N ASN A 17 8.06 -28.47 15.22
CA ASN A 17 8.66 -29.74 15.58
C ASN A 17 9.38 -30.45 14.40
N TRP A 18 9.52 -29.77 13.25
CA TRP A 18 10.23 -30.34 12.12
C TRP A 18 11.74 -30.42 12.37
N LEU A 19 12.38 -31.48 11.89
CA LEU A 19 13.80 -31.74 12.09
C LEU A 19 14.53 -31.74 10.74
N ALA A 20 15.58 -30.93 10.63
CA ALA A 20 16.44 -30.84 9.44
C ALA A 20 17.37 -32.06 9.26
N GLY A 21 17.49 -32.91 10.29
CA GLY A 21 18.37 -34.08 10.27
C GLY A 21 19.83 -33.77 10.61
N PHE A 22 20.18 -32.55 10.98
CA PHE A 22 21.52 -32.18 11.46
C PHE A 22 21.84 -32.83 12.80
N ARG A 23 23.04 -33.41 12.94
CA ARG A 23 23.47 -34.17 14.12
C ARG A 23 24.42 -33.39 15.02
N ASP A 24 24.91 -32.25 14.53
CA ASP A 24 25.94 -31.41 15.15
C ASP A 24 25.40 -30.08 15.68
N VAL A 25 24.07 -29.88 15.66
CA VAL A 25 23.45 -28.66 16.17
C VAL A 25 23.11 -28.82 17.66
N PRO A 26 23.62 -27.92 18.53
CA PRO A 26 23.31 -27.94 19.94
C PRO A 26 21.80 -27.78 20.19
N ALA A 27 21.28 -28.44 21.21
CA ALA A 27 19.85 -28.37 21.57
C ALA A 27 19.35 -26.96 21.82
N SER A 28 20.22 -26.06 22.31
CA SER A 28 19.90 -24.67 22.62
C SER A 28 19.54 -23.80 21.41
N ILE A 29 19.90 -24.22 20.19
CA ILE A 29 19.63 -23.50 18.94
C ILE A 29 18.95 -24.38 17.88
N ALA A 30 18.59 -25.60 18.26
CA ALA A 30 18.11 -26.59 17.31
C ALA A 30 16.76 -26.20 16.69
N GLN A 31 15.89 -25.56 17.44
CA GLN A 31 14.56 -25.16 16.95
C GLN A 31 14.70 -24.09 15.85
N GLU A 32 15.47 -23.04 16.07
CA GLU A 32 15.67 -21.97 15.11
C GLU A 32 16.42 -22.45 13.87
N VAL A 33 17.42 -23.32 14.02
CA VAL A 33 18.14 -23.90 12.89
C VAL A 33 17.22 -24.82 12.08
N ASN A 34 16.43 -25.68 12.70
CA ASN A 34 15.47 -26.54 12.02
C ASN A 34 14.42 -25.69 11.28
N TYR A 35 13.86 -24.67 11.93
CA TYR A 35 12.88 -23.78 11.32
C TYR A 35 13.47 -23.06 10.10
N ALA A 36 14.62 -22.41 10.23
CA ALA A 36 15.27 -21.71 9.14
C ALA A 36 15.62 -22.66 7.96
N ALA A 37 16.01 -23.90 8.25
CA ALA A 37 16.24 -24.92 7.23
C ALA A 37 14.94 -25.34 6.54
N ARG A 38 13.84 -25.50 7.28
CA ARG A 38 12.51 -25.80 6.73
C ARG A 38 12.02 -24.68 5.81
N GLN A 39 12.25 -23.41 6.17
CA GLN A 39 11.92 -22.27 5.32
C GLN A 39 12.85 -22.14 4.11
N GLY A 40 13.92 -22.94 4.03
CA GLY A 40 14.89 -22.88 2.94
C GLY A 40 15.86 -21.69 3.05
N TRP A 41 15.86 -20.95 4.17
CA TRP A 41 16.76 -19.82 4.37
C TRP A 41 18.20 -20.25 4.57
N ILE A 42 18.41 -21.38 5.24
CA ILE A 42 19.74 -21.97 5.46
C ILE A 42 19.84 -23.37 4.88
N THR A 43 21.05 -23.79 4.59
CA THR A 43 21.38 -25.16 4.18
C THR A 43 22.54 -25.67 5.02
N GLY A 44 22.57 -26.98 5.30
CA GLY A 44 23.74 -27.62 5.92
C GLY A 44 24.94 -27.70 4.96
N VAL A 45 26.11 -27.91 5.51
CA VAL A 45 27.32 -28.21 4.74
C VAL A 45 27.19 -29.59 4.08
N THR A 46 26.48 -30.51 4.75
CA THR A 46 26.02 -31.80 4.21
C THR A 46 24.57 -32.04 4.64
N ALA A 47 23.96 -33.11 4.17
CA ALA A 47 22.60 -33.51 4.58
C ALA A 47 22.45 -33.72 6.11
N THR A 48 23.53 -33.98 6.84
CA THR A 48 23.49 -34.29 8.28
C THR A 48 24.38 -33.39 9.13
N ALA A 49 25.07 -32.41 8.54
CA ALA A 49 25.98 -31.50 9.26
C ALA A 49 25.71 -30.06 8.90
N PHE A 50 25.49 -29.24 9.90
CA PHE A 50 25.33 -27.78 9.81
C PHE A 50 26.63 -27.01 10.06
N ARG A 51 27.44 -27.51 11.00
CA ARG A 51 28.71 -26.93 11.50
C ARG A 51 28.52 -25.57 12.16
N PRO A 52 27.76 -25.48 13.26
CA PRO A 52 27.42 -24.21 13.93
C PRO A 52 28.64 -23.46 14.46
N ASP A 53 29.72 -24.15 14.79
CA ASP A 53 30.98 -23.57 15.34
C ASP A 53 31.96 -23.12 14.23
N SER A 54 31.62 -23.31 12.95
CA SER A 54 32.48 -22.85 11.86
C SER A 54 32.42 -21.34 11.71
N ALA A 55 33.54 -20.73 11.31
CA ALA A 55 33.59 -19.33 10.97
C ALA A 55 32.59 -18.98 9.85
N LEU A 56 31.74 -17.98 10.09
CA LEU A 56 30.72 -17.54 9.14
C LEU A 56 31.35 -16.56 8.14
N THR A 57 31.18 -16.81 6.86
CA THR A 57 31.67 -15.93 5.81
C THR A 57 30.62 -14.93 5.35
N ALA A 58 31.06 -13.79 4.79
CA ALA A 58 30.19 -12.77 4.21
C ALA A 58 29.21 -13.36 3.18
N ASN A 59 29.71 -14.23 2.27
CA ASN A 59 28.85 -14.90 1.29
C ASN A 59 27.81 -15.82 1.93
N ALA A 60 28.19 -16.58 2.98
CA ALA A 60 27.25 -17.49 3.64
C ALA A 60 26.13 -16.73 4.34
N TRP A 61 26.46 -15.67 5.09
CA TRP A 61 25.46 -14.85 5.78
C TRP A 61 24.57 -14.09 4.79
N SER A 62 25.17 -13.51 3.74
CA SER A 62 24.40 -12.84 2.68
C SER A 62 23.44 -13.79 1.98
N ALA A 63 23.85 -15.03 1.70
CA ALA A 63 22.95 -16.02 1.12
C ALA A 63 21.78 -16.36 2.03
N PHE A 64 21.98 -16.42 3.35
CA PHE A 64 20.90 -16.63 4.31
C PHE A 64 19.92 -15.47 4.34
N LEU A 65 20.41 -14.22 4.38
CA LEU A 65 19.58 -13.02 4.33
C LEU A 65 18.82 -12.91 3.01
N LEU A 66 19.49 -13.12 1.88
CA LEU A 66 18.85 -13.06 0.55
C LEU A 66 17.70 -14.07 0.43
N ARG A 67 17.88 -15.29 0.91
CA ARG A 67 16.81 -16.30 0.90
C ARG A 67 15.66 -15.92 1.82
N MET A 68 15.94 -15.38 3.00
CA MET A 68 14.90 -14.86 3.92
C MET A 68 14.13 -13.71 3.26
N LEU A 69 14.78 -12.87 2.48
CA LEU A 69 14.16 -11.77 1.73
C LEU A 69 13.41 -12.22 0.47
N GLY A 70 13.42 -13.53 0.14
CA GLY A 70 12.68 -14.08 -0.99
C GLY A 70 13.48 -14.24 -2.28
N TYR A 71 14.81 -13.95 -2.28
CA TYR A 71 15.68 -14.28 -3.40
C TYR A 71 16.07 -15.76 -3.38
N SER A 72 16.37 -16.33 -4.53
CA SER A 72 16.67 -17.76 -4.67
C SER A 72 17.92 -18.02 -5.52
N ASP A 73 18.94 -18.63 -4.90
CA ASP A 73 20.11 -19.14 -5.62
C ASP A 73 19.74 -20.30 -6.55
N LYS A 74 18.71 -21.08 -6.22
CA LYS A 74 18.19 -22.17 -7.04
C LYS A 74 17.46 -21.67 -8.29
N ALA A 75 16.80 -20.53 -8.20
CA ALA A 75 16.14 -19.87 -9.33
C ALA A 75 17.11 -18.99 -10.15
N GLY A 76 18.35 -18.84 -9.69
CA GLY A 76 19.40 -18.12 -10.41
C GLY A 76 19.45 -16.62 -10.13
N ASP A 77 18.78 -16.11 -9.08
CA ASP A 77 18.87 -14.69 -8.70
C ASP A 77 20.31 -14.33 -8.31
N PHE A 78 21.00 -15.22 -7.60
CA PHE A 78 22.40 -15.04 -7.18
C PHE A 78 23.14 -16.38 -7.11
N THR A 79 24.46 -16.34 -6.96
CA THR A 79 25.28 -17.52 -6.64
C THR A 79 25.81 -17.41 -5.22
N ILE A 80 25.93 -18.54 -4.51
CA ILE A 80 26.46 -18.54 -3.13
C ILE A 80 27.88 -17.96 -3.08
N ALA A 81 28.69 -18.20 -4.12
CA ALA A 81 30.06 -17.68 -4.20
C ALA A 81 30.14 -16.15 -4.31
N ASP A 82 29.07 -15.48 -4.79
CA ASP A 82 29.00 -14.03 -4.98
C ASP A 82 27.80 -13.41 -4.22
N ALA A 83 27.29 -14.07 -3.21
CA ALA A 83 26.09 -13.62 -2.50
C ALA A 83 26.28 -12.25 -1.84
N ALA A 84 27.44 -11.96 -1.25
CA ALA A 84 27.74 -10.65 -0.66
C ALA A 84 27.86 -9.56 -1.74
N GLY A 85 28.49 -9.85 -2.88
CA GLY A 85 28.57 -8.93 -4.01
C GLY A 85 27.19 -8.64 -4.63
N PHE A 86 26.35 -9.65 -4.76
CA PHE A 86 24.97 -9.47 -5.21
C PHE A 86 24.17 -8.62 -4.23
N ALA A 87 24.24 -8.89 -2.92
CA ALA A 87 23.58 -8.13 -1.88
C ALA A 87 23.96 -6.65 -1.89
N GLN A 88 25.25 -6.35 -2.12
CA GLN A 88 25.71 -4.97 -2.29
C GLN A 88 25.14 -4.32 -3.56
N ARG A 89 25.16 -5.02 -4.70
CA ARG A 89 24.63 -4.47 -5.98
C ARG A 89 23.16 -4.12 -5.93
N ILE A 90 22.36 -4.86 -5.18
CA ILE A 90 20.91 -4.55 -5.00
C ILE A 90 20.67 -3.52 -3.88
N GLY A 91 21.71 -3.03 -3.22
CA GLY A 91 21.61 -2.03 -2.16
C GLY A 91 21.23 -2.56 -0.78
N LEU A 92 21.28 -3.88 -0.56
CA LEU A 92 21.07 -4.47 0.77
C LEU A 92 22.16 -4.03 1.75
N PHE A 93 23.39 -3.90 1.26
CA PHE A 93 24.52 -3.38 2.04
C PHE A 93 25.15 -2.16 1.36
N PRO A 94 25.45 -1.10 2.12
CA PRO A 94 26.11 0.11 1.59
C PRO A 94 27.58 -0.12 1.25
N ILE A 95 28.22 -1.11 1.89
CA ILE A 95 29.65 -1.45 1.72
C ILE A 95 29.83 -2.91 1.34
N ALA A 96 31.00 -3.26 0.83
CA ALA A 96 31.37 -4.63 0.52
C ALA A 96 31.86 -5.38 1.78
N TYR A 97 31.16 -6.47 2.12
CA TYR A 97 31.63 -7.41 3.14
C TYR A 97 32.33 -8.59 2.47
N THR A 98 33.50 -8.97 2.98
CA THR A 98 34.31 -10.05 2.42
C THR A 98 34.94 -10.92 3.51
N GLY A 99 35.30 -12.15 3.16
CA GLY A 99 36.00 -13.06 4.07
C GLY A 99 35.14 -13.55 5.23
N THR A 100 35.78 -13.78 6.37
CA THR A 100 35.13 -14.20 7.62
C THR A 100 34.62 -13.01 8.38
N LEU A 101 33.37 -13.09 8.82
CA LEU A 101 32.68 -12.03 9.56
C LEU A 101 33.08 -12.03 11.04
N THR A 102 33.24 -10.84 11.60
CA THR A 102 33.23 -10.60 13.03
C THR A 102 31.77 -10.51 13.55
N GLN A 103 31.61 -10.52 14.86
CA GLN A 103 30.30 -10.28 15.46
C GLN A 103 29.77 -8.86 15.15
N GLY A 104 30.68 -7.86 15.06
CA GLY A 104 30.32 -6.50 14.66
C GLY A 104 29.77 -6.45 13.25
N ASP A 105 30.48 -7.04 12.28
CA ASP A 105 30.01 -7.11 10.89
C ASP A 105 28.62 -7.75 10.78
N LEU A 106 28.35 -8.79 11.57
CA LEU A 106 27.08 -9.48 11.60
C LEU A 106 25.93 -8.58 12.06
N PHE A 107 26.18 -7.75 13.10
CA PHE A 107 25.17 -6.80 13.59
C PHE A 107 24.98 -5.63 12.61
N GLU A 108 26.04 -5.14 11.98
CA GLU A 108 25.93 -4.10 10.95
C GLU A 108 25.12 -4.59 9.74
N MET A 109 25.43 -5.77 9.20
CA MET A 109 24.69 -6.37 8.10
C MET A 109 23.21 -6.65 8.46
N ALA A 110 22.94 -7.00 9.72
CA ALA A 110 21.58 -7.19 10.21
C ALA A 110 20.83 -5.84 10.32
N ALA A 111 21.49 -4.79 10.78
CA ALA A 111 20.95 -3.45 10.87
C ALA A 111 20.61 -2.88 9.47
N ASP A 112 21.53 -3.04 8.50
CA ASP A 112 21.29 -2.66 7.09
C ASP A 112 20.07 -3.37 6.53
N ALA A 113 19.91 -4.67 6.82
CA ALA A 113 18.78 -5.47 6.34
C ALA A 113 17.42 -4.99 6.88
N LEU A 114 17.35 -4.32 8.04
CA LEU A 114 16.09 -3.86 8.63
C LEU A 114 15.33 -2.90 7.71
N SER A 115 16.04 -2.00 7.02
CA SER A 115 15.44 -1.02 6.11
C SER A 115 15.26 -1.54 4.68
N PHE A 116 15.70 -2.76 4.39
CA PHE A 116 15.62 -3.33 3.06
C PHE A 116 14.28 -4.03 2.81
N SER A 117 13.76 -3.91 1.59
CA SER A 117 12.48 -4.51 1.21
C SER A 117 12.62 -5.99 0.85
N TYR A 118 11.60 -6.77 1.14
CA TYR A 118 11.44 -8.11 0.56
C TYR A 118 11.44 -8.02 -0.97
N ARG A 119 11.87 -9.10 -1.65
CA ARG A 119 11.96 -9.15 -3.13
C ARG A 119 10.64 -8.82 -3.82
N ASP A 120 9.52 -9.18 -3.21
CA ASP A 120 8.17 -8.96 -3.71
C ASP A 120 7.67 -7.51 -3.49
N GLY A 121 8.46 -6.66 -2.87
CA GLY A 121 8.08 -5.27 -2.55
C GLY A 121 7.04 -5.12 -1.44
N SER A 122 6.58 -6.22 -0.83
CA SER A 122 5.47 -6.22 0.13
C SER A 122 5.71 -5.38 1.39
N ALA A 123 6.94 -5.31 1.86
CA ALA A 123 7.33 -4.53 3.04
C ALA A 123 8.86 -4.47 3.17
N THR A 124 9.38 -3.58 4.02
CA THR A 124 10.73 -3.69 4.57
C THR A 124 10.76 -4.72 5.71
N VAL A 125 11.95 -5.23 6.05
CA VAL A 125 12.11 -6.14 7.19
C VAL A 125 11.54 -5.52 8.47
N ILE A 126 11.91 -4.26 8.77
CA ILE A 126 11.39 -3.57 9.96
C ILE A 126 9.89 -3.30 9.87
N GLY A 127 9.36 -2.99 8.68
CA GLY A 127 7.92 -2.82 8.46
C GLY A 127 7.15 -4.08 8.82
N ARG A 128 7.65 -5.26 8.39
CA ARG A 128 7.05 -6.57 8.74
C ARG A 128 7.14 -6.86 10.24
N LEU A 129 8.28 -6.60 10.89
CA LEU A 129 8.43 -6.79 12.33
C LEU A 129 7.48 -5.91 13.14
N VAL A 130 7.21 -4.69 12.67
CA VAL A 130 6.24 -3.78 13.29
C VAL A 130 4.80 -4.26 13.06
N SER A 131 4.46 -4.70 11.85
CA SER A 131 3.10 -5.21 11.56
C SER A 131 2.77 -6.48 12.36
N GLN A 132 3.78 -7.33 12.61
CA GLN A 132 3.66 -8.52 13.44
C GLN A 132 3.65 -8.22 14.95
N GLY A 133 3.90 -6.98 15.36
CA GLY A 133 4.00 -6.59 16.77
C GLY A 133 5.29 -7.05 17.47
N THR A 134 6.27 -7.61 16.74
CA THR A 134 7.57 -8.03 17.28
C THR A 134 8.41 -6.82 17.71
N VAL A 135 8.33 -5.71 16.95
CA VAL A 135 8.96 -4.44 17.27
C VAL A 135 7.89 -3.36 17.36
N SER A 136 7.95 -2.52 18.39
CA SER A 136 7.03 -1.40 18.48
C SER A 136 7.34 -0.35 17.41
N ARG A 137 6.31 0.23 16.80
CA ARG A 137 6.46 1.33 15.83
C ARG A 137 7.26 2.50 16.43
N ALA A 138 7.02 2.82 17.71
CA ALA A 138 7.74 3.88 18.41
C ALA A 138 9.25 3.62 18.47
N ALA A 139 9.67 2.39 18.76
CA ALA A 139 11.09 2.01 18.77
C ALA A 139 11.70 2.08 17.37
N ALA A 140 11.01 1.58 16.35
CA ALA A 140 11.47 1.63 14.97
C ALA A 140 11.62 3.08 14.45
N ASN A 141 10.65 3.96 14.79
CA ASN A 141 10.73 5.40 14.47
C ASN A 141 11.88 6.10 15.21
N ALA A 142 12.10 5.79 16.49
CA ALA A 142 13.19 6.38 17.27
C ALA A 142 14.57 6.04 16.71
N LEU A 143 14.70 4.91 16.02
CA LEU A 143 15.90 4.48 15.33
C LEU A 143 16.00 4.99 13.88
N GLY A 144 15.00 5.74 13.38
CA GLY A 144 14.94 6.24 12.01
C GLY A 144 14.77 5.14 10.95
N LEU A 145 14.27 3.97 11.33
CA LEU A 145 14.15 2.80 10.46
C LEU A 145 12.82 2.77 9.67
N LEU A 146 11.85 3.61 10.06
CA LEU A 146 10.57 3.76 9.34
C LEU A 146 10.50 5.13 8.69
N THR A 147 9.73 5.22 7.60
CA THR A 147 9.35 6.52 7.04
C THR A 147 8.62 7.32 8.12
N PRO A 148 9.02 8.56 8.42
CA PRO A 148 8.36 9.37 9.42
C PRO A 148 6.88 9.57 9.08
N ALA A 149 6.01 9.41 10.07
CA ALA A 149 4.61 9.74 9.92
C ALA A 149 4.44 11.25 9.61
N LEU A 150 3.59 11.55 8.64
CA LEU A 150 3.24 12.91 8.28
C LEU A 150 2.23 13.49 9.28
N THR A 151 2.37 14.77 9.57
CA THR A 151 1.32 15.53 10.25
C THR A 151 0.17 15.85 9.27
N ALA A 152 -1.02 16.17 9.77
CA ALA A 152 -2.15 16.59 8.94
C ALA A 152 -1.78 17.72 7.97
N ARG A 153 -0.97 18.70 8.41
CA ARG A 153 -0.47 19.76 7.56
C ARG A 153 0.40 19.23 6.41
N GLN A 154 1.32 18.33 6.70
CA GLN A 154 2.20 17.75 5.67
C GLN A 154 1.41 16.87 4.69
N VAL A 155 0.36 16.16 5.16
CA VAL A 155 -0.56 15.44 4.28
C VAL A 155 -1.28 16.43 3.37
N ALA A 156 -1.86 17.52 3.91
CA ALA A 156 -2.49 18.55 3.09
C ALA A 156 -1.52 19.13 2.05
N ASP A 157 -0.31 19.54 2.47
CA ASP A 157 0.68 20.14 1.59
C ASP A 157 1.15 19.20 0.45
N ARG A 158 1.20 17.88 0.69
CA ARG A 158 1.69 16.89 -0.28
C ARG A 158 0.61 16.28 -1.16
N CYS A 159 -0.56 16.04 -0.58
CA CYS A 159 -1.59 15.21 -1.20
C CYS A 159 -2.71 16.03 -1.86
N ALA A 160 -2.92 17.30 -1.46
CA ALA A 160 -4.05 18.09 -1.92
C ALA A 160 -4.08 18.31 -3.44
N ALA A 161 -2.90 18.46 -4.08
CA ALA A 161 -2.80 18.68 -5.52
C ALA A 161 -3.25 17.49 -6.37
N ALA A 162 -3.28 16.29 -5.78
CA ALA A 162 -3.71 15.06 -6.46
C ALA A 162 -5.22 14.81 -6.34
N VAL A 163 -5.94 15.59 -5.52
CA VAL A 163 -7.38 15.43 -5.27
C VAL A 163 -8.16 16.52 -5.98
N PHE A 164 -9.27 16.15 -6.57
CA PHE A 164 -10.12 17.06 -7.34
C PHE A 164 -11.59 16.94 -6.94
N ARG A 165 -12.36 17.99 -7.26
CA ARG A 165 -13.82 17.94 -7.26
C ARG A 165 -14.27 17.27 -8.55
N LEU A 166 -15.16 16.30 -8.44
CA LEU A 166 -15.84 15.65 -9.54
C LEU A 166 -17.24 16.24 -9.65
N ASP A 167 -17.53 16.90 -10.76
CA ASP A 167 -18.87 17.39 -11.09
C ASP A 167 -19.45 16.47 -12.17
N THR A 168 -20.68 16.01 -11.99
CA THR A 168 -21.37 15.13 -12.94
C THR A 168 -22.62 15.78 -13.49
N TYR A 169 -23.00 15.33 -14.70
CA TYR A 169 -24.11 15.87 -15.46
C TYR A 169 -24.95 14.72 -16.02
N GLU A 170 -26.25 14.71 -15.74
CA GLU A 170 -27.21 13.70 -16.23
C GLU A 170 -27.54 13.87 -17.71
N THR A 171 -27.29 15.05 -18.29
CA THR A 171 -27.49 15.30 -19.73
C THR A 171 -26.40 16.22 -20.28
N GLU A 172 -26.09 16.12 -21.58
CA GLU A 172 -25.17 17.03 -22.26
C GLU A 172 -25.67 18.48 -22.18
N ALA A 173 -26.97 18.70 -22.22
CA ALA A 173 -27.56 20.05 -22.09
C ALA A 173 -27.22 20.67 -20.72
N TYR A 174 -27.25 19.88 -19.63
CA TYR A 174 -26.88 20.37 -18.32
C TYR A 174 -25.41 20.71 -18.23
N ARG A 175 -24.55 19.90 -18.87
CA ARG A 175 -23.10 20.23 -18.97
C ARG A 175 -22.88 21.56 -19.69
N ASP A 176 -23.53 21.75 -20.83
CA ASP A 176 -23.37 22.96 -21.69
C ASP A 176 -23.89 24.21 -20.96
N GLU A 177 -24.90 24.07 -20.11
CA GLU A 177 -25.45 25.12 -19.25
C GLU A 177 -24.69 25.29 -17.92
N GLY A 178 -23.75 24.37 -17.61
CA GLY A 178 -23.02 24.35 -16.34
C GLY A 178 -23.88 23.98 -15.12
N LEU A 179 -24.97 23.24 -15.36
CA LEU A 179 -25.89 22.77 -14.29
C LEU A 179 -25.44 21.43 -13.75
N VAL A 180 -24.61 21.47 -12.73
CA VAL A 180 -24.10 20.28 -12.04
C VAL A 180 -25.26 19.52 -11.37
N THR A 181 -25.35 18.22 -11.65
CA THR A 181 -26.38 17.35 -11.07
C THR A 181 -25.85 16.50 -9.91
N GLY A 182 -24.52 16.26 -9.85
CA GLY A 182 -23.89 15.58 -8.74
C GLY A 182 -22.50 16.16 -8.45
N GLU A 183 -22.16 16.27 -7.17
CA GLU A 183 -20.85 16.69 -6.70
C GLU A 183 -20.20 15.58 -5.87
N ALA A 184 -18.93 15.27 -6.16
CA ALA A 184 -18.16 14.26 -5.49
C ALA A 184 -16.66 14.65 -5.47
N SER A 185 -15.81 13.74 -5.10
CA SER A 185 -14.36 13.85 -5.12
C SER A 185 -13.75 12.73 -5.95
N GLY A 186 -12.50 12.93 -6.35
CA GLY A 186 -11.65 11.90 -6.91
C GLY A 186 -10.18 12.23 -6.65
N PHE A 187 -9.31 11.28 -6.89
CA PHE A 187 -7.87 11.49 -6.77
C PHE A 187 -7.10 10.74 -7.84
N PHE A 188 -6.07 11.38 -8.37
CA PHE A 188 -5.19 10.78 -9.37
C PHE A 188 -4.24 9.76 -8.76
N ILE A 189 -4.04 8.66 -9.48
CA ILE A 189 -3.10 7.59 -9.14
C ILE A 189 -1.96 7.46 -10.16
N THR A 190 -2.10 8.09 -11.34
CA THR A 190 -1.05 8.15 -12.35
C THR A 190 -0.95 9.55 -12.94
N GLU A 191 0.25 9.92 -13.38
CA GLU A 191 0.51 11.22 -14.01
C GLU A 191 -0.24 11.39 -15.36
N ASP A 192 -0.59 10.28 -16.01
CA ASP A 192 -1.33 10.24 -17.29
C ASP A 192 -2.85 10.27 -17.13
N GLY A 193 -3.35 10.61 -15.94
CA GLY A 193 -4.75 10.95 -15.69
C GLY A 193 -5.66 9.81 -15.25
N LEU A 194 -5.13 8.63 -14.87
CA LEU A 194 -5.95 7.66 -14.15
C LEU A 194 -6.26 8.17 -12.74
N ALA A 195 -7.53 8.12 -12.37
CA ALA A 195 -8.02 8.59 -11.08
C ALA A 195 -9.09 7.66 -10.51
N ILE A 196 -9.18 7.61 -9.19
CA ILE A 196 -10.18 6.83 -8.47
C ILE A 196 -11.29 7.75 -7.95
N THR A 197 -12.52 7.24 -8.00
CA THR A 197 -13.71 7.80 -7.36
C THR A 197 -14.65 6.67 -6.93
N ASN A 198 -15.81 6.98 -6.34
CA ASN A 198 -16.86 5.99 -6.13
C ASN A 198 -17.66 5.74 -7.40
N TYR A 199 -18.16 4.50 -7.55
CA TYR A 199 -19.06 4.17 -8.64
C TYR A 199 -20.37 4.97 -8.56
N HIS A 200 -21.00 5.06 -7.38
CA HIS A 200 -22.26 5.81 -7.22
C HIS A 200 -22.13 7.30 -7.60
N SER A 201 -20.91 7.85 -7.62
CA SER A 201 -20.69 9.23 -8.02
C SER A 201 -20.79 9.47 -9.52
N ILE A 202 -20.70 8.39 -10.33
CA ILE A 202 -20.74 8.45 -11.81
C ILE A 202 -21.88 7.65 -12.43
N ALA A 203 -22.64 6.87 -11.64
CA ALA A 203 -23.61 5.88 -12.11
C ALA A 203 -24.69 6.46 -13.04
N ASP A 204 -25.17 7.68 -12.74
CA ASP A 204 -26.24 8.33 -13.50
C ASP A 204 -25.73 9.44 -14.45
N ALA A 205 -24.40 9.51 -14.64
CA ALA A 205 -23.78 10.60 -15.40
C ALA A 205 -23.63 10.24 -16.88
N VAL A 206 -23.96 11.18 -17.77
CA VAL A 206 -23.60 11.11 -19.20
C VAL A 206 -22.29 11.82 -19.48
N SER A 207 -21.89 12.78 -18.64
CA SER A 207 -20.58 13.46 -18.69
C SER A 207 -20.15 13.89 -17.29
N ALA A 208 -18.84 14.09 -17.12
CA ALA A 208 -18.27 14.54 -15.85
C ALA A 208 -17.01 15.39 -16.07
N THR A 209 -16.72 16.26 -15.11
CA THR A 209 -15.52 17.09 -15.11
C THR A 209 -14.76 16.99 -13.78
N ALA A 210 -13.43 17.02 -13.87
CA ALA A 210 -12.51 17.11 -12.76
C ALA A 210 -12.03 18.55 -12.59
N THR A 211 -12.33 19.18 -11.45
CA THR A 211 -11.89 20.54 -11.13
C THR A 211 -10.80 20.48 -10.08
N LEU A 212 -9.60 20.94 -10.43
CA LEU A 212 -8.45 21.00 -9.51
C LEU A 212 -8.56 22.18 -8.54
N SER A 213 -7.75 22.15 -7.49
CA SER A 213 -7.62 23.24 -6.52
C SER A 213 -7.12 24.56 -7.14
N THR A 214 -6.47 24.50 -8.30
CA THR A 214 -6.05 25.67 -9.13
C THR A 214 -7.22 26.34 -9.83
N GLY A 215 -8.37 25.67 -9.96
CA GLY A 215 -9.53 26.09 -10.74
C GLY A 215 -9.50 25.66 -12.21
N ASP A 216 -8.48 24.88 -12.60
CA ASP A 216 -8.43 24.25 -13.92
C ASP A 216 -9.43 23.10 -13.98
N VAL A 217 -10.15 22.96 -15.10
CA VAL A 217 -11.22 22.00 -15.31
C VAL A 217 -10.90 21.09 -16.48
N TYR A 218 -11.00 19.80 -16.28
CA TYR A 218 -10.69 18.77 -17.27
C TYR A 218 -11.88 17.81 -17.46
N GLU A 219 -12.00 17.26 -18.65
CA GLU A 219 -13.05 16.29 -18.98
C GLU A 219 -12.70 14.88 -18.46
N VAL A 220 -13.68 14.14 -17.97
CA VAL A 220 -13.58 12.71 -17.74
C VAL A 220 -13.87 12.02 -19.07
N GLU A 221 -12.84 11.43 -19.70
CA GLU A 221 -12.95 10.84 -21.04
C GLU A 221 -13.50 9.40 -21.01
N ARG A 222 -13.09 8.61 -20.01
CA ARG A 222 -13.36 7.18 -19.93
C ARG A 222 -13.53 6.71 -18.50
N VAL A 223 -14.27 5.62 -18.35
CA VAL A 223 -14.30 4.76 -17.16
C VAL A 223 -13.52 3.50 -17.51
N ILE A 224 -12.35 3.31 -16.89
CA ILE A 224 -11.41 2.23 -17.19
C ILE A 224 -11.79 0.96 -16.44
N TYR A 225 -12.29 1.12 -15.22
CA TYR A 225 -12.75 0.05 -14.35
C TYR A 225 -13.92 0.58 -13.52
N TYR A 226 -14.91 -0.24 -13.27
CA TYR A 226 -15.94 0.04 -12.26
C TYR A 226 -16.50 -1.24 -11.68
N ASP A 227 -16.95 -1.16 -10.44
CA ASP A 227 -17.62 -2.24 -9.75
C ASP A 227 -18.70 -1.64 -8.82
N PRO A 228 -19.98 -1.81 -9.18
CA PRO A 228 -21.11 -1.29 -8.40
C PRO A 228 -21.20 -1.89 -7.00
N ASP A 229 -20.86 -3.19 -6.86
CA ASP A 229 -21.01 -3.93 -5.60
C ASP A 229 -20.02 -3.47 -4.54
N ILE A 230 -18.82 -3.04 -4.94
CA ILE A 230 -17.80 -2.50 -4.04
C ILE A 230 -17.71 -0.96 -4.06
N ASP A 231 -18.52 -0.32 -4.91
CA ASP A 231 -18.64 1.13 -5.04
C ASP A 231 -17.32 1.84 -5.39
N ILE A 232 -16.55 1.29 -6.33
CA ILE A 232 -15.30 1.89 -6.84
C ILE A 232 -15.38 2.05 -8.36
N ALA A 233 -14.84 3.17 -8.86
CA ALA A 233 -14.58 3.40 -10.27
C ALA A 233 -13.19 3.99 -10.48
N VAL A 234 -12.52 3.59 -11.58
CA VAL A 234 -11.30 4.21 -12.09
C VAL A 234 -11.64 4.91 -13.39
N ILE A 235 -11.40 6.19 -13.43
CA ILE A 235 -11.69 7.06 -14.56
C ILE A 235 -10.38 7.57 -15.20
N ARG A 236 -10.45 7.96 -16.46
CA ARG A 236 -9.39 8.66 -17.18
C ARG A 236 -9.82 10.11 -17.41
N VAL A 237 -8.97 11.02 -16.98
CA VAL A 237 -9.16 12.47 -17.11
C VAL A 237 -8.24 13.00 -18.21
N SER A 238 -8.78 13.84 -19.09
CA SER A 238 -8.06 14.49 -20.17
C SER A 238 -6.94 15.40 -19.67
N HIS A 239 -5.85 15.49 -20.42
CA HIS A 239 -4.80 16.47 -20.19
C HIS A 239 -5.11 17.86 -20.79
N ALA A 240 -6.06 17.90 -21.73
CA ALA A 240 -6.56 19.14 -22.32
C ALA A 240 -7.61 19.77 -21.40
N ALA A 241 -7.39 20.99 -20.98
CA ALA A 241 -8.32 21.70 -20.11
C ALA A 241 -9.54 22.20 -20.87
N LEU A 242 -10.73 21.96 -20.32
CA LEU A 242 -11.97 22.64 -20.74
C LEU A 242 -11.95 24.10 -20.32
N LYS A 243 -11.29 24.38 -19.17
CA LYS A 243 -11.09 25.73 -18.63
C LYS A 243 -9.77 25.77 -17.87
N GLY A 244 -9.00 26.83 -18.08
CA GLY A 244 -7.71 27.02 -17.44
C GLY A 244 -6.56 26.61 -18.34
N HIS A 245 -5.63 25.79 -17.88
CA HIS A 245 -4.41 25.42 -18.55
C HIS A 245 -4.31 23.92 -18.77
N ASP A 246 -3.86 23.51 -19.95
CA ASP A 246 -3.49 22.12 -20.22
C ASP A 246 -2.36 21.68 -19.28
N THR A 247 -2.33 20.39 -18.95
CA THR A 247 -1.25 19.82 -18.15
C THR A 247 -0.55 18.70 -18.92
N SER A 248 0.73 18.51 -18.66
CA SER A 248 1.48 17.35 -19.18
C SER A 248 1.51 16.19 -18.19
N ALA A 249 1.18 16.45 -16.93
CA ALA A 249 1.15 15.45 -15.84
C ALA A 249 0.30 15.94 -14.69
N PHE A 250 -0.47 15.06 -14.09
CA PHE A 250 -1.20 15.30 -12.85
C PHE A 250 -0.33 14.96 -11.62
N ALA A 251 -0.55 15.66 -10.51
CA ALA A 251 -0.06 15.21 -9.22
C ALA A 251 -0.81 13.94 -8.81
N THR A 252 -0.13 13.00 -8.15
CA THR A 252 -0.68 11.67 -7.84
C THR A 252 -0.61 11.34 -6.37
N LEU A 253 -1.47 10.43 -5.91
CA LEU A 253 -1.37 9.74 -4.63
C LEU A 253 -0.83 8.33 -4.87
N ASP A 254 0.12 7.92 -4.04
CA ASP A 254 0.51 6.52 -3.96
C ASP A 254 -0.62 5.70 -3.31
N ILE A 255 -0.88 4.51 -3.82
CA ILE A 255 -1.71 3.52 -3.13
C ILE A 255 -0.81 2.71 -2.22
N ALA A 256 -1.25 2.43 -0.99
CA ALA A 256 -0.51 1.55 -0.09
C ALA A 256 -0.47 0.12 -0.66
N ASP A 257 0.71 -0.49 -0.75
CA ASP A 257 0.91 -1.83 -1.34
C ASP A 257 0.05 -2.92 -0.67
N SER A 258 -0.20 -2.77 0.63
CA SER A 258 -1.06 -3.67 1.42
C SER A 258 -2.53 -3.25 1.44
N GLY A 259 -2.91 -2.19 0.72
CA GLY A 259 -4.26 -1.63 0.80
C GLY A 259 -4.66 -1.36 2.26
N THR A 260 -5.75 -1.99 2.70
CA THR A 260 -6.22 -1.95 4.09
C THR A 260 -5.53 -2.94 5.03
N GLY A 261 -4.71 -3.86 4.50
CA GLY A 261 -4.15 -5.00 5.25
C GLY A 261 -3.32 -4.64 6.49
N ASP A 262 -2.63 -3.49 6.45
CA ASP A 262 -1.81 -3.00 7.56
C ASP A 262 -2.55 -2.08 8.54
N LEU A 263 -3.79 -1.68 8.24
CA LEU A 263 -4.59 -0.84 9.13
C LEU A 263 -5.01 -1.60 10.39
N ARG A 264 -5.01 -0.89 11.50
CA ARG A 264 -5.49 -1.38 12.81
C ARG A 264 -6.39 -0.33 13.44
N ALA A 265 -7.35 -0.78 14.24
CA ALA A 265 -8.16 0.12 15.06
C ALA A 265 -7.25 0.97 15.97
N GLY A 266 -7.46 2.28 15.96
CA GLY A 266 -6.63 3.26 16.65
C GLY A 266 -5.54 3.92 15.77
N ASP A 267 -5.28 3.41 14.56
CA ASP A 267 -4.34 4.06 13.63
C ASP A 267 -4.88 5.41 13.17
N THR A 268 -4.00 6.41 13.12
CA THR A 268 -4.35 7.72 12.57
C THR A 268 -4.54 7.63 11.07
N VAL A 269 -5.62 8.21 10.58
CA VAL A 269 -5.94 8.37 9.16
C VAL A 269 -6.36 9.79 8.83
N TYR A 270 -6.25 10.14 7.56
CA TYR A 270 -6.64 11.44 7.03
C TYR A 270 -7.61 11.22 5.88
N ALA A 271 -8.78 11.85 5.92
CA ALA A 271 -9.68 11.91 4.79
C ALA A 271 -9.46 13.22 4.04
N ILE A 272 -9.34 13.14 2.71
CA ILE A 272 -9.15 14.29 1.83
C ILE A 272 -10.16 14.24 0.68
N GLY A 273 -10.91 15.32 0.49
CA GLY A 273 -11.95 15.43 -0.52
C GLY A 273 -12.46 16.86 -0.64
N ASN A 274 -13.57 17.06 -1.35
CA ASN A 274 -14.19 18.36 -1.58
C ASN A 274 -15.59 18.42 -0.94
N PRO A 275 -15.69 18.48 0.40
CA PRO A 275 -16.98 18.49 1.08
C PRO A 275 -17.82 19.69 0.67
N LEU A 276 -19.10 19.45 0.31
CA LEU A 276 -20.10 20.48 -0.04
C LEU A 276 -19.67 21.42 -1.17
N GLY A 277 -18.74 21.02 -2.05
CA GLY A 277 -18.22 21.90 -3.10
C GLY A 277 -17.47 23.13 -2.59
N LEU A 278 -17.18 23.21 -1.28
CA LEU A 278 -16.55 24.38 -0.65
C LEU A 278 -15.05 24.48 -0.84
N GLY A 279 -14.47 23.53 -1.54
CA GLY A 279 -13.02 23.40 -1.74
C GLY A 279 -12.44 22.20 -1.00
N LEU A 280 -11.18 21.85 -1.32
CA LEU A 280 -10.49 20.74 -0.70
C LEU A 280 -10.38 20.90 0.82
N ALA A 281 -10.76 19.87 1.54
CA ALA A 281 -10.61 19.77 2.98
C ALA A 281 -9.86 18.51 3.37
N VAL A 282 -9.08 18.62 4.44
CA VAL A 282 -8.39 17.49 5.07
C VAL A 282 -8.92 17.36 6.49
N SER A 283 -9.49 16.22 6.81
CA SER A 283 -9.89 15.87 8.17
C SER A 283 -8.97 14.78 8.73
N SER A 284 -8.77 14.75 10.03
CA SER A 284 -7.99 13.74 10.71
C SER A 284 -8.84 12.94 11.69
N GLY A 285 -8.58 11.67 11.79
CA GLY A 285 -9.27 10.77 12.72
C GLY A 285 -8.47 9.52 12.98
N ILE A 286 -9.15 8.55 13.56
CA ILE A 286 -8.58 7.21 13.76
C ILE A 286 -9.46 6.16 13.10
N VAL A 287 -8.85 5.05 12.72
CA VAL A 287 -9.59 3.84 12.32
C VAL A 287 -10.37 3.32 13.53
N SER A 288 -11.67 3.22 13.40
CA SER A 288 -12.56 2.64 14.44
C SER A 288 -12.74 1.12 14.22
N ALA A 289 -12.77 0.69 12.95
CA ALA A 289 -12.83 -0.71 12.55
C ALA A 289 -12.30 -0.86 11.13
N THR A 290 -11.62 -1.97 10.84
CA THR A 290 -11.07 -2.29 9.50
C THR A 290 -11.96 -3.25 8.71
N GLN A 291 -12.94 -3.88 9.37
CA GLN A 291 -13.84 -4.89 8.81
C GLN A 291 -15.26 -4.59 9.31
N ARG A 292 -15.94 -3.65 8.66
CA ARG A 292 -17.32 -3.30 8.99
C ARG A 292 -18.25 -3.73 7.86
N ASP A 293 -19.01 -4.79 8.09
CA ASP A 293 -20.05 -5.21 7.15
C ASP A 293 -21.14 -4.14 7.08
N VAL A 294 -21.43 -3.71 5.86
CA VAL A 294 -22.49 -2.76 5.54
C VAL A 294 -23.27 -3.32 4.35
N GLU A 295 -24.57 -3.51 4.52
CA GLU A 295 -25.44 -4.22 3.54
C GLU A 295 -25.33 -3.67 2.10
N ARG A 296 -24.96 -2.40 1.96
CA ARG A 296 -24.82 -1.74 0.65
C ARG A 296 -23.57 -2.19 -0.12
N TYR A 297 -22.53 -2.69 0.53
CA TYR A 297 -21.23 -2.98 -0.09
C TYR A 297 -20.90 -4.46 0.03
N ALA A 298 -20.39 -5.06 -1.05
CA ALA A 298 -19.96 -6.46 -1.07
C ALA A 298 -18.70 -6.73 -0.24
N LEU A 299 -17.87 -5.71 0.00
CA LEU A 299 -16.70 -5.81 0.84
C LEU A 299 -16.87 -5.06 2.17
N PRO A 300 -16.32 -5.59 3.27
CA PRO A 300 -16.32 -4.88 4.55
C PRO A 300 -15.60 -3.54 4.45
N CYS A 301 -16.23 -2.48 4.93
CA CYS A 301 -15.68 -1.13 4.92
C CYS A 301 -14.68 -0.87 6.05
N VAL A 302 -13.78 0.07 5.82
CA VAL A 302 -13.03 0.76 6.88
C VAL A 302 -13.95 1.81 7.50
N MET A 303 -14.13 1.76 8.81
CA MET A 303 -14.82 2.80 9.56
C MET A 303 -13.82 3.67 10.30
N SER A 304 -13.94 4.98 10.17
CA SER A 304 -13.05 5.95 10.83
C SER A 304 -13.81 7.10 11.49
N THR A 305 -13.10 7.88 12.29
CA THR A 305 -13.59 9.13 12.85
C THR A 305 -13.15 10.38 12.07
N ALA A 306 -12.43 10.20 10.95
CA ALA A 306 -12.05 11.30 10.07
C ALA A 306 -13.31 11.83 9.36
N ASP A 307 -13.70 13.05 9.69
CA ASP A 307 -14.94 13.67 9.21
C ASP A 307 -15.01 13.72 7.69
N ILE A 308 -16.12 13.25 7.15
CA ILE A 308 -16.51 13.44 5.75
C ILE A 308 -17.95 13.95 5.70
N SER A 309 -18.32 14.60 4.62
CA SER A 309 -19.67 15.07 4.35
C SER A 309 -20.02 14.86 2.89
N GLU A 310 -21.23 15.22 2.50
CA GLU A 310 -21.68 15.20 1.10
C GLU A 310 -20.65 15.90 0.20
N GLY A 311 -20.33 15.34 -0.96
CA GLY A 311 -19.25 15.79 -1.82
C GLY A 311 -17.87 15.18 -1.51
N SER A 312 -17.67 14.59 -0.33
CA SER A 312 -16.42 13.88 0.00
C SER A 312 -16.35 12.47 -0.61
N SER A 313 -17.47 11.91 -1.09
CA SER A 313 -17.52 10.60 -1.75
C SER A 313 -16.51 10.54 -2.91
N GLY A 314 -15.74 9.47 -3.01
CA GLY A 314 -14.66 9.31 -3.99
C GLY A 314 -13.34 9.94 -3.58
N GLY A 315 -13.27 10.66 -2.46
CA GLY A 315 -12.02 11.17 -1.89
C GLY A 315 -11.17 10.05 -1.30
N ALA A 316 -9.92 10.37 -0.96
CA ALA A 316 -8.98 9.40 -0.41
C ALA A 316 -9.05 9.34 1.12
N LEU A 317 -9.06 8.11 1.68
CA LEU A 317 -8.65 7.86 3.05
C LEU A 317 -7.17 7.48 3.03
N LEU A 318 -6.34 8.28 3.70
CA LEU A 318 -4.89 8.16 3.68
C LEU A 318 -4.36 7.62 5.00
N ASN A 319 -3.30 6.82 4.95
CA ASN A 319 -2.51 6.48 6.12
C ASN A 319 -1.59 7.65 6.53
N VAL A 320 -0.85 7.48 7.62
CA VAL A 320 0.09 8.50 8.13
C VAL A 320 1.29 8.77 7.21
N TYR A 321 1.45 8.05 6.11
CA TYR A 321 2.50 8.27 5.12
C TYR A 321 2.00 9.01 3.88
N GLY A 322 0.71 9.35 3.85
CA GLY A 322 0.06 10.01 2.71
C GLY A 322 -0.33 9.06 1.58
N GLN A 323 -0.35 7.75 1.84
CA GLN A 323 -0.76 6.73 0.87
C GLN A 323 -2.25 6.45 1.01
N ALA A 324 -2.96 6.30 -0.11
CA ALA A 324 -4.36 5.92 -0.13
C ALA A 324 -4.54 4.45 0.30
N VAL A 325 -5.42 4.22 1.26
CA VAL A 325 -5.76 2.90 1.79
C VAL A 325 -7.22 2.53 1.55
N ALA A 326 -8.09 3.52 1.36
CA ALA A 326 -9.50 3.33 1.07
C ALA A 326 -10.07 4.57 0.36
N VAL A 327 -11.26 4.44 -0.20
CA VAL A 327 -12.00 5.51 -0.88
C VAL A 327 -13.17 5.93 0.02
N THR A 328 -13.26 7.19 0.40
CA THR A 328 -14.35 7.70 1.25
C THR A 328 -15.69 7.58 0.51
N SER A 329 -16.72 7.03 1.16
CA SER A 329 -17.96 6.73 0.46
C SER A 329 -19.21 7.19 1.21
N GLY A 330 -19.26 7.14 2.53
CA GLY A 330 -20.50 7.48 3.24
C GLY A 330 -20.35 7.60 4.75
N ALA A 331 -21.46 7.84 5.41
CA ALA A 331 -21.53 7.92 6.86
C ALA A 331 -22.78 7.18 7.38
N TYR A 332 -22.70 6.67 8.60
CA TYR A 332 -23.89 6.18 9.30
C TYR A 332 -24.77 7.35 9.72
N VAL A 333 -25.97 7.43 9.17
CA VAL A 333 -26.91 8.56 9.36
C VAL A 333 -27.32 8.73 10.83
N TYR A 334 -27.30 7.67 11.62
CA TYR A 334 -27.69 7.67 13.04
C TYR A 334 -26.50 7.60 13.99
N GLY A 335 -25.27 7.67 13.48
CA GLY A 335 -24.04 7.60 14.25
C GLY A 335 -23.25 8.89 14.19
N ASN A 336 -22.65 9.30 15.31
CA ASN A 336 -21.68 10.40 15.32
C ASN A 336 -20.28 9.83 15.08
N SER A 337 -19.48 10.48 14.21
CA SER A 337 -18.10 10.10 13.91
C SER A 337 -17.97 8.64 13.45
N MET A 338 -18.91 8.18 12.62
CA MET A 338 -18.93 6.84 12.02
C MET A 338 -18.93 6.96 10.49
N TYR A 339 -17.76 7.26 9.95
CA TYR A 339 -17.55 7.46 8.53
C TYR A 339 -16.99 6.21 7.88
N LEU A 340 -17.47 5.92 6.67
CA LEU A 340 -17.18 4.70 5.93
C LEU A 340 -16.31 5.01 4.71
N ALA A 341 -15.33 4.15 4.49
CA ALA A 341 -14.54 4.12 3.27
C ALA A 341 -14.47 2.68 2.73
N VAL A 342 -14.65 2.53 1.43
CA VAL A 342 -14.54 1.25 0.75
C VAL A 342 -13.07 0.89 0.54
N PRO A 343 -12.65 -0.37 0.73
CA PRO A 343 -11.25 -0.79 0.59
C PRO A 343 -10.73 -0.51 -0.81
N ILE A 344 -9.49 -0.02 -0.93
CA ILE A 344 -8.82 0.20 -2.22
C ILE A 344 -8.19 -1.10 -2.79
N ASP A 345 -8.15 -2.16 -1.99
CA ASP A 345 -7.50 -3.43 -2.29
C ASP A 345 -7.83 -4.01 -3.68
N PRO A 346 -9.08 -3.94 -4.18
CA PRO A 346 -9.41 -4.43 -5.52
C PRO A 346 -8.63 -3.74 -6.65
N ILE A 347 -8.27 -2.48 -6.48
CA ILE A 347 -7.52 -1.71 -7.48
C ILE A 347 -6.08 -2.21 -7.64
N LEU A 348 -5.49 -2.78 -6.58
CA LEU A 348 -4.12 -3.33 -6.63
C LEU A 348 -3.96 -4.48 -7.63
N THR A 349 -5.05 -5.14 -8.00
CA THR A 349 -5.05 -6.30 -8.92
C THR A 349 -5.93 -6.10 -10.15
N ALA A 350 -6.61 -4.96 -10.27
CA ALA A 350 -7.44 -4.64 -11.42
C ALA A 350 -6.61 -4.44 -12.69
N ASP A 351 -7.14 -4.87 -13.82
CA ASP A 351 -6.56 -4.54 -15.13
C ASP A 351 -7.00 -3.13 -15.54
N LEU A 352 -6.09 -2.19 -15.47
CA LEU A 352 -6.30 -0.78 -15.81
C LEU A 352 -5.74 -0.40 -17.19
N THR A 353 -5.40 -1.38 -18.03
CA THR A 353 -4.75 -1.15 -19.35
C THR A 353 -5.75 -1.02 -20.50
N GLY A 354 -7.03 -1.30 -20.27
CA GLY A 354 -8.08 -1.22 -21.28
C GLY A 354 -8.40 0.20 -21.75
N GLU A 355 -9.07 0.31 -22.91
CA GLU A 355 -9.57 1.60 -23.42
C GLU A 355 -10.74 2.15 -22.58
N GLY A 356 -11.40 1.30 -21.82
CA GLY A 356 -12.54 1.64 -20.99
C GLY A 356 -13.80 2.00 -21.77
N LEU A 357 -14.84 2.39 -21.06
CA LEU A 357 -16.13 2.84 -21.58
C LEU A 357 -16.31 4.33 -21.40
N THR A 358 -17.16 4.96 -22.21
CA THR A 358 -17.67 6.31 -21.91
C THR A 358 -18.71 6.24 -20.79
N LEU A 359 -19.00 7.35 -20.12
CA LEU A 359 -20.06 7.41 -19.11
C LEU A 359 -21.44 6.96 -19.65
N PRO A 360 -21.89 7.38 -20.84
CA PRO A 360 -23.12 6.87 -21.42
C PRO A 360 -23.11 5.33 -21.67
N GLU A 361 -21.97 4.75 -22.09
CA GLU A 361 -21.84 3.31 -22.27
C GLU A 361 -21.93 2.54 -20.94
N VAL A 362 -21.40 3.11 -19.85
CA VAL A 362 -21.57 2.53 -18.49
C VAL A 362 -23.03 2.56 -18.08
N LEU A 363 -23.73 3.67 -18.28
CA LEU A 363 -25.15 3.81 -17.97
C LEU A 363 -26.02 2.82 -18.79
N GLU A 364 -25.70 2.61 -20.07
CA GLU A 364 -26.38 1.61 -20.93
C GLU A 364 -26.13 0.19 -20.44
N ALA A 365 -24.91 -0.15 -20.04
CA ALA A 365 -24.55 -1.48 -19.55
C ALA A 365 -25.36 -1.87 -18.30
N GLU A 366 -25.58 -0.94 -17.40
CA GLU A 366 -26.36 -1.14 -16.15
C GLU A 366 -27.88 -1.29 -16.42
N THR A 367 -28.39 -0.69 -17.49
CA THR A 367 -29.84 -0.78 -17.81
C THR A 367 -30.22 -2.09 -18.48
N VAL A 368 -29.24 -2.85 -18.99
CA VAL A 368 -29.46 -4.12 -19.75
C VAL A 368 -29.16 -5.36 -18.88
N GLY A 369 -28.51 -5.25 -17.74
CA GLY A 369 -28.18 -6.33 -16.80
C GLY A 369 -29.24 -6.47 -15.73
#